data_55c51532b7701a8376095d8d25a346ef
#
_entry.id   55c51532b7701a8376095d8d25a346ef
#
_cell.length_a   1.000
_cell.length_b   1.000
_cell.length_c   1.000
_cell.angle_alpha   90.00
_cell.angle_beta   90.00
_cell.angle_gamma   90.00
#
_symmetry.space_group_name_H-M   'P 1'
#
loop_
_entity.id
_entity.type
_entity.pdbx_description
1 polymer ?
#
loop_
_entity_poly.entity_id
_entity_poly.type
_entity_poly.pdbx_seq_one_letter_code
_entity_poly.pdbx_strand_id
1 'polypeptide(L)'
;DRLLLSLTIMFTIGCEDNDDEAGATSVAFDITRIDVKSTGDSDVSQPELVRFVSSTEGVIVNSKTNSLDFFGISGTGLTMGTASVTLTDDPEGESSSIDVSVDNSIIAGVVTKGACAKGELYLVEAATKTKYGPYQLGYNPDAVDISVDNQYVVVVNEYDYGDGVDGGCDSIARPGVTIYDISGGLGNATLVKDMVINHTGSNGDLAEPEGVKIAPDGRTVFMTLQESNEIGWFDILSPPDTLVYKMEFTSVNHKPDGIWV
;
A
#
# COMPACT_ATOMS: atom_id res chain seq x y z
N ASP A 1 6.76 13.35 -21.68
CA ASP A 1 7.34 13.50 -20.36
C ASP A 1 7.94 12.16 -19.94
N ARG A 2 9.20 12.18 -19.54
CA ARG A 2 9.91 10.96 -19.14
C ARG A 2 9.77 10.84 -17.64
N LEU A 3 9.02 9.87 -17.15
CA LEU A 3 8.99 9.53 -15.73
C LEU A 3 10.36 8.92 -15.37
N LEU A 4 11.14 9.66 -14.60
CA LEU A 4 12.44 9.26 -14.10
C LEU A 4 12.22 8.58 -12.74
N LEU A 5 12.16 7.26 -12.70
CA LEU A 5 12.21 6.53 -11.44
C LEU A 5 13.61 6.72 -10.82
N SER A 6 13.71 7.57 -9.81
CA SER A 6 14.93 7.78 -9.02
C SER A 6 14.83 6.93 -7.76
N LEU A 7 15.53 5.81 -7.71
CA LEU A 7 15.62 4.98 -6.51
C LEU A 7 16.62 5.62 -5.53
N THR A 8 16.10 6.18 -4.44
CA THR A 8 16.92 6.63 -3.30
C THR A 8 16.84 5.55 -2.22
N ILE A 9 17.91 4.81 -2.01
CA ILE A 9 18.00 3.84 -0.90
C ILE A 9 18.48 4.61 0.33
N MET A 10 17.63 4.73 1.34
CA MET A 10 17.98 5.33 2.63
C MET A 10 18.20 4.21 3.65
N PHE A 11 19.42 4.05 4.11
CA PHE A 11 19.72 3.20 5.26
C PHE A 11 19.76 4.06 6.52
N THR A 12 18.87 3.86 7.47
CA THR A 12 19.01 4.40 8.82
C THR A 12 19.71 3.37 9.69
N ILE A 13 20.92 3.68 10.13
CA ILE A 13 21.59 2.94 11.21
C ILE A 13 21.21 3.66 12.49
N GLY A 14 20.48 2.98 13.40
CA GLY A 14 20.21 3.48 14.75
C GLY A 14 21.53 3.61 15.49
N CYS A 15 21.84 4.80 16.01
CA CYS A 15 22.85 4.97 17.03
C CYS A 15 22.26 4.58 18.37
N GLU A 16 22.79 3.56 19.04
CA GLU A 16 22.59 3.40 20.47
C GLU A 16 23.42 4.49 21.18
N ASP A 17 22.75 5.30 21.99
CA ASP A 17 23.39 6.26 22.90
C ASP A 17 24.15 5.47 23.95
N ASN A 18 25.45 5.31 23.76
CA ASN A 18 26.38 5.02 24.83
C ASN A 18 27.12 6.33 25.18
N ASP A 19 26.84 6.87 26.37
CA ASP A 19 27.50 8.01 27.00
C ASP A 19 28.97 7.68 27.34
N ASP A 20 29.83 7.54 26.32
CA ASP A 20 31.28 7.59 26.48
C ASP A 20 31.85 8.49 25.37
N GLU A 21 32.41 9.61 25.79
CA GLU A 21 33.14 10.57 24.94
C GLU A 21 34.32 9.92 24.21
N ALA A 22 34.07 9.26 23.11
CA ALA A 22 35.07 8.92 22.11
C ALA A 22 34.53 9.40 20.75
N GLY A 23 35.21 10.40 20.21
CA GLY A 23 34.89 11.15 19.01
C GLY A 23 33.94 10.49 18.00
N ALA A 24 32.79 11.11 17.83
CA ALA A 24 31.83 10.71 16.81
C ALA A 24 32.52 10.75 15.43
N THR A 25 32.87 9.58 14.91
CA THR A 25 33.22 9.45 13.50
C THR A 25 31.97 9.65 12.68
N SER A 26 31.84 10.82 12.05
CA SER A 26 30.80 11.03 11.05
C SER A 26 30.99 10.02 9.94
N VAL A 27 30.07 9.06 9.81
CA VAL A 27 30.04 8.18 8.66
C VAL A 27 29.44 8.99 7.51
N ALA A 28 30.27 9.39 6.57
CA ALA A 28 29.79 10.00 5.34
C ALA A 28 29.18 8.89 4.46
N PHE A 29 27.87 9.00 4.20
CA PHE A 29 27.23 8.16 3.19
C PHE A 29 27.39 8.82 1.83
N ASP A 30 28.01 8.10 0.91
CA ASP A 30 28.04 8.49 -0.50
C ASP A 30 26.90 7.76 -1.23
N ILE A 31 25.89 8.52 -1.62
CA ILE A 31 24.76 7.98 -2.38
C ILE A 31 25.10 8.11 -3.85
N THR A 32 25.53 7.01 -4.45
CA THR A 32 25.80 6.96 -5.89
C THR A 32 24.59 6.42 -6.63
N ARG A 33 24.05 7.19 -7.58
CA ARG A 33 23.03 6.72 -8.50
C ARG A 33 23.62 5.65 -9.42
N ILE A 34 23.13 4.42 -9.29
CA ILE A 34 23.63 3.27 -10.05
C ILE A 34 23.06 3.25 -11.46
N ASP A 35 21.75 3.41 -11.60
CA ASP A 35 21.06 3.29 -12.90
C ASP A 35 19.69 3.98 -12.87
N VAL A 36 19.15 4.23 -14.07
CA VAL A 36 17.77 4.67 -14.29
C VAL A 36 17.24 3.97 -15.52
N LYS A 37 16.15 3.25 -15.37
CA LYS A 37 15.47 2.57 -16.48
C LYS A 37 14.09 3.17 -16.70
N SER A 38 13.69 3.23 -17.98
CA SER A 38 12.31 3.49 -18.33
C SER A 38 11.50 2.21 -18.21
N THR A 39 10.29 2.31 -17.68
CA THR A 39 9.32 1.19 -17.67
C THR A 39 8.60 1.03 -19.01
N GLY A 40 8.79 1.96 -19.93
CA GLY A 40 8.18 1.96 -21.25
C GLY A 40 7.62 3.32 -21.66
N ASP A 41 6.73 3.32 -22.62
CA ASP A 41 5.96 4.48 -23.08
C ASP A 41 4.81 4.73 -22.08
N SER A 42 4.53 5.99 -21.74
CA SER A 42 3.43 6.38 -20.85
C SER A 42 2.04 5.95 -21.35
N ASP A 43 1.91 5.71 -22.65
CA ASP A 43 0.66 5.19 -23.22
C ASP A 43 0.45 3.70 -22.96
N VAL A 44 1.49 2.98 -22.55
CA VAL A 44 1.48 1.52 -22.34
C VAL A 44 2.01 1.09 -20.96
N SER A 45 2.50 2.01 -20.15
CA SER A 45 3.07 1.72 -18.82
C SER A 45 2.95 2.92 -17.91
N GLN A 46 2.29 2.75 -16.76
CA GLN A 46 2.17 3.74 -15.69
C GLN A 46 2.55 3.10 -14.35
N PRO A 47 3.84 3.19 -13.95
CA PRO A 47 4.29 2.69 -12.67
C PRO A 47 3.84 3.61 -11.54
N GLU A 48 3.20 3.04 -10.51
CA GLU A 48 2.70 3.77 -9.34
C GLU A 48 3.61 3.58 -8.12
N LEU A 49 3.80 2.34 -7.69
CA LEU A 49 4.59 2.00 -6.52
C LEU A 49 5.66 0.96 -6.83
N VAL A 50 6.76 1.03 -6.09
CA VAL A 50 7.85 0.06 -6.14
C VAL A 50 8.06 -0.56 -4.75
N ARG A 51 8.33 -1.87 -4.71
CA ARG A 51 8.74 -2.60 -3.52
C ARG A 51 9.91 -3.51 -3.84
N PHE A 52 10.67 -3.87 -2.80
CA PHE A 52 11.74 -4.86 -2.91
C PHE A 52 11.22 -6.24 -2.48
N VAL A 53 11.50 -7.24 -3.30
CA VAL A 53 11.21 -8.66 -3.02
C VAL A 53 12.44 -9.35 -2.44
N SER A 54 13.62 -8.83 -2.76
CA SER A 54 14.89 -9.29 -2.21
C SER A 54 15.97 -8.22 -2.41
N SER A 55 17.19 -8.50 -2.00
CA SER A 55 18.34 -7.63 -2.31
C SER A 55 18.68 -7.57 -3.81
N THR A 56 18.12 -8.45 -4.63
CA THR A 56 18.41 -8.58 -6.07
C THR A 56 17.17 -8.50 -6.95
N GLU A 57 15.98 -8.37 -6.38
CA GLU A 57 14.72 -8.29 -7.13
C GLU A 57 13.78 -7.25 -6.51
N GLY A 58 13.16 -6.45 -7.35
CA GLY A 58 12.06 -5.57 -6.99
C GLY A 58 10.84 -5.81 -7.87
N VAL A 59 9.73 -5.22 -7.48
CA VAL A 59 8.44 -5.26 -8.16
C VAL A 59 7.84 -3.87 -8.25
N ILE A 60 7.23 -3.57 -9.39
CA ILE A 60 6.50 -2.33 -9.65
C ILE A 60 5.04 -2.70 -9.91
N VAL A 61 4.10 -1.99 -9.28
CA VAL A 61 2.71 -2.02 -9.73
C VAL A 61 2.56 -1.09 -10.92
N ASN A 62 1.93 -1.58 -11.97
CA ASN A 62 1.73 -0.86 -13.21
C ASN A 62 0.22 -0.74 -13.47
N SER A 63 -0.31 0.46 -13.25
CA SER A 63 -1.76 0.73 -13.36
C SER A 63 -2.27 0.56 -14.78
N LYS A 64 -1.46 0.90 -15.78
CA LYS A 64 -1.86 0.83 -17.19
C LYS A 64 -2.03 -0.59 -17.74
N THR A 65 -1.20 -1.51 -17.26
CA THR A 65 -1.23 -2.93 -17.67
C THR A 65 -1.88 -3.84 -16.64
N ASN A 66 -2.29 -3.27 -15.50
CA ASN A 66 -2.83 -4.02 -14.36
C ASN A 66 -1.93 -5.18 -13.96
N SER A 67 -0.62 -4.91 -13.85
CA SER A 67 0.37 -5.94 -13.62
C SER A 67 1.36 -5.58 -12.50
N LEU A 68 1.93 -6.63 -11.95
CA LEU A 68 3.14 -6.58 -11.15
C LEU A 68 4.34 -6.87 -12.05
N ASP A 69 5.15 -5.87 -12.35
CA ASP A 69 6.31 -5.99 -13.22
C ASP A 69 7.57 -6.11 -12.40
N PHE A 70 8.29 -7.21 -12.55
CA PHE A 70 9.50 -7.52 -11.79
C PHE A 70 10.75 -6.99 -12.48
N PHE A 71 11.73 -6.58 -11.69
CA PHE A 71 13.02 -6.14 -12.17
C PHE A 71 14.15 -6.68 -11.30
N GLY A 72 15.26 -7.00 -11.96
CA GLY A 72 16.48 -7.44 -11.29
C GLY A 72 17.35 -6.26 -10.85
N ILE A 73 18.06 -6.44 -9.73
CA ILE A 73 18.98 -5.47 -9.14
C ILE A 73 20.37 -6.12 -9.08
N SER A 74 21.39 -5.39 -9.54
CA SER A 74 22.78 -5.82 -9.44
C SER A 74 23.67 -4.63 -9.05
N GLY A 75 24.92 -4.89 -8.67
CA GLY A 75 25.90 -3.84 -8.41
C GLY A 75 26.20 -2.95 -9.62
N THR A 76 25.79 -3.36 -10.82
CA THR A 76 26.04 -2.65 -12.08
C THR A 76 24.79 -2.02 -12.70
N GLY A 77 23.60 -2.21 -12.11
CA GLY A 77 22.37 -1.59 -12.60
C GLY A 77 21.10 -2.43 -12.44
N LEU A 78 20.05 -1.97 -13.11
CA LEU A 78 18.72 -2.56 -13.11
C LEU A 78 18.46 -3.31 -14.43
N THR A 79 17.78 -4.45 -14.32
CA THR A 79 17.28 -5.21 -15.48
C THR A 79 15.75 -5.29 -15.40
N MET A 80 15.06 -4.61 -16.32
CA MET A 80 13.60 -4.59 -16.37
C MET A 80 13.03 -5.84 -17.02
N GLY A 81 11.79 -6.19 -16.66
CA GLY A 81 10.99 -7.23 -17.31
C GLY A 81 11.49 -8.65 -17.07
N THR A 82 11.99 -8.95 -15.87
CA THR A 82 12.41 -10.31 -15.49
C THR A 82 11.21 -11.26 -15.37
N ALA A 83 10.05 -10.74 -14.98
CA ALA A 83 8.76 -11.42 -14.96
C ALA A 83 7.63 -10.37 -14.91
N SER A 84 6.40 -10.79 -15.22
CA SER A 84 5.19 -9.98 -15.04
C SER A 84 4.03 -10.87 -14.62
N VAL A 85 3.17 -10.36 -13.71
CA VAL A 85 1.95 -11.02 -13.25
C VAL A 85 0.78 -10.09 -13.47
N THR A 86 -0.08 -10.37 -14.45
CA THR A 86 -1.32 -9.61 -14.65
C THR A 86 -2.27 -9.87 -13.49
N LEU A 87 -2.69 -8.81 -12.79
CA LEU A 87 -3.65 -8.89 -11.70
C LEU A 87 -5.06 -9.08 -12.24
N THR A 88 -5.50 -8.20 -13.14
CA THR A 88 -6.82 -8.28 -13.76
C THR A 88 -6.75 -7.99 -15.27
N ASP A 89 -7.67 -8.59 -16.02
CA ASP A 89 -7.93 -8.26 -17.42
C ASP A 89 -9.17 -7.35 -17.58
N ASP A 90 -9.74 -6.88 -16.47
CA ASP A 90 -10.88 -5.97 -16.48
C ASP A 90 -10.46 -4.61 -17.08
N PRO A 91 -11.10 -4.15 -18.16
CA PRO A 91 -10.73 -2.88 -18.79
C PRO A 91 -11.03 -1.65 -17.93
N GLU A 92 -11.88 -1.79 -16.91
CA GLU A 92 -12.17 -0.74 -15.91
C GLU A 92 -11.30 -0.89 -14.65
N GLY A 93 -10.45 -1.93 -14.60
CA GLY A 93 -9.53 -2.14 -13.50
C GLY A 93 -8.31 -1.22 -13.60
N GLU A 94 -7.85 -0.73 -12.45
CA GLU A 94 -6.62 0.03 -12.31
C GLU A 94 -5.88 -0.43 -11.06
N SER A 95 -4.66 -0.93 -11.23
CA SER A 95 -3.84 -1.40 -10.12
C SER A 95 -3.24 -0.21 -9.39
N SER A 96 -3.65 0.05 -8.14
CA SER A 96 -3.31 1.26 -7.39
C SER A 96 -2.17 1.05 -6.40
N SER A 97 -2.12 -0.09 -5.71
CA SER A 97 -1.15 -0.26 -4.62
C SER A 97 -0.60 -1.67 -4.50
N ILE A 98 0.57 -1.78 -3.88
CA ILE A 98 1.21 -3.06 -3.52
C ILE A 98 1.89 -2.98 -2.16
N ASP A 99 1.94 -4.12 -1.49
CA ASP A 99 2.88 -4.36 -0.39
C ASP A 99 3.56 -5.72 -0.52
N VAL A 100 4.72 -5.86 0.11
CA VAL A 100 5.50 -7.11 0.17
C VAL A 100 5.72 -7.47 1.62
N SER A 101 5.38 -8.71 1.99
CA SER A 101 5.56 -9.19 3.37
C SER A 101 7.00 -9.06 3.85
N VAL A 102 7.18 -8.95 5.17
CA VAL A 102 8.50 -8.73 5.80
C VAL A 102 9.50 -9.84 5.46
N ASP A 103 9.01 -11.08 5.31
CA ASP A 103 9.84 -12.22 4.89
C ASP A 103 10.01 -12.34 3.37
N ASN A 104 9.44 -11.41 2.61
CA ASN A 104 9.46 -11.35 1.15
C ASN A 104 8.80 -12.56 0.45
N SER A 105 7.92 -13.28 1.13
CA SER A 105 7.26 -14.46 0.54
C SER A 105 5.95 -14.14 -0.18
N ILE A 106 5.28 -13.04 0.20
CA ILE A 106 3.95 -12.66 -0.28
C ILE A 106 3.98 -11.25 -0.84
N ILE A 107 3.27 -11.05 -1.94
CA ILE A 107 2.97 -9.73 -2.50
C ILE A 107 1.45 -9.59 -2.50
N ALA A 108 0.94 -8.51 -1.91
CA ALA A 108 -0.44 -8.12 -2.02
C ALA A 108 -0.57 -6.97 -3.03
N GLY A 109 -1.44 -7.13 -4.01
CA GLY A 109 -1.74 -6.09 -5.00
C GLY A 109 -3.22 -5.78 -5.01
N VAL A 110 -3.58 -4.50 -5.07
CA VAL A 110 -4.97 -4.07 -5.11
C VAL A 110 -5.32 -3.43 -6.44
N VAL A 111 -6.56 -3.60 -6.86
CA VAL A 111 -7.12 -3.11 -8.11
C VAL A 111 -8.39 -2.34 -7.79
N THR A 112 -8.45 -1.09 -8.19
CA THR A 112 -9.69 -0.32 -8.23
C THR A 112 -10.52 -0.74 -9.45
N LYS A 113 -11.80 -0.49 -9.41
CA LYS A 113 -12.72 -0.71 -10.55
C LYS A 113 -13.63 0.48 -10.64
N GLY A 114 -14.06 0.82 -11.84
CA GLY A 114 -14.85 2.03 -12.11
C GLY A 114 -15.76 2.49 -10.96
N ALA A 115 -16.08 3.74 -10.92
CA ALA A 115 -16.56 4.55 -9.80
C ALA A 115 -17.57 3.89 -8.82
N CYS A 116 -18.43 2.97 -9.30
CA CYS A 116 -19.46 2.33 -8.48
C CYS A 116 -19.21 0.83 -8.24
N ALA A 117 -18.02 0.36 -8.52
CA ALA A 117 -17.67 -1.05 -8.36
C ALA A 117 -16.72 -1.25 -7.18
N LYS A 118 -16.86 -2.38 -6.50
CA LYS A 118 -15.93 -2.79 -5.45
C LYS A 118 -14.63 -3.27 -6.07
N GLY A 119 -13.50 -2.87 -5.46
CA GLY A 119 -12.17 -3.29 -5.87
C GLY A 119 -11.85 -4.74 -5.54
N GLU A 120 -10.65 -5.15 -5.88
CA GLU A 120 -10.16 -6.52 -5.75
C GLU A 120 -8.76 -6.57 -5.14
N LEU A 121 -8.54 -7.54 -4.26
CA LEU A 121 -7.24 -7.91 -3.74
C LEU A 121 -6.74 -9.17 -4.47
N TYR A 122 -5.49 -9.13 -4.87
CA TYR A 122 -4.75 -10.28 -5.38
C TYR A 122 -3.54 -10.54 -4.48
N LEU A 123 -3.32 -11.81 -4.17
CA LEU A 123 -2.16 -12.29 -3.44
C LEU A 123 -1.26 -13.05 -4.41
N VAL A 124 0.03 -12.78 -4.35
CA VAL A 124 1.01 -13.44 -5.23
C VAL A 124 2.11 -14.06 -4.37
N GLU A 125 2.37 -15.34 -4.57
CA GLU A 125 3.54 -15.99 -4.01
C GLU A 125 4.80 -15.47 -4.70
N ALA A 126 5.66 -14.79 -3.96
CA ALA A 126 6.77 -14.04 -4.54
C ALA A 126 7.78 -14.94 -5.29
N ALA A 127 8.02 -16.16 -4.78
CA ALA A 127 8.99 -17.10 -5.39
C ALA A 127 8.51 -17.68 -6.73
N THR A 128 7.24 -18.08 -6.80
CA THR A 128 6.67 -18.77 -7.98
C THR A 128 5.93 -17.84 -8.92
N LYS A 129 5.64 -16.61 -8.48
CA LYS A 129 4.78 -15.64 -9.16
C LYS A 129 3.35 -16.16 -9.36
N THR A 130 2.93 -17.13 -8.53
CA THR A 130 1.58 -17.68 -8.56
C THR A 130 0.59 -16.71 -7.93
N LYS A 131 -0.43 -16.32 -8.70
CA LYS A 131 -1.50 -15.41 -8.30
C LYS A 131 -2.69 -16.16 -7.72
N TYR A 132 -3.28 -15.60 -6.65
CA TYR A 132 -4.51 -16.03 -5.99
C TYR A 132 -5.48 -14.86 -5.88
N GLY A 133 -6.77 -15.14 -5.87
CA GLY A 133 -7.84 -14.15 -5.87
C GLY A 133 -8.64 -14.21 -7.18
N PRO A 134 -9.52 -13.24 -7.49
CA PRO A 134 -9.72 -12.00 -6.72
C PRO A 134 -10.45 -12.20 -5.38
N TYR A 135 -10.08 -11.40 -4.38
CA TYR A 135 -10.81 -11.24 -3.14
C TYR A 135 -11.46 -9.87 -3.12
N GLN A 136 -12.76 -9.80 -2.82
CA GLN A 136 -13.52 -8.56 -2.91
C GLN A 136 -13.11 -7.55 -1.84
N LEU A 137 -12.90 -6.30 -2.22
CA LEU A 137 -12.60 -5.17 -1.35
C LEU A 137 -13.80 -4.21 -1.21
N GLY A 138 -13.60 -3.07 -0.56
CA GLY A 138 -14.49 -1.93 -0.62
C GLY A 138 -14.38 -1.16 -1.94
N TYR A 139 -14.85 0.08 -1.93
CA TYR A 139 -14.81 0.96 -3.10
C TYR A 139 -13.51 1.77 -3.09
N ASN A 140 -12.92 1.93 -4.26
CA ASN A 140 -11.66 2.65 -4.47
C ASN A 140 -10.55 2.26 -3.46
N PRO A 141 -10.05 1.00 -3.47
CA PRO A 141 -8.95 0.62 -2.59
C PRO A 141 -7.68 1.37 -2.98
N ASP A 142 -7.02 1.99 -1.99
CA ASP A 142 -5.86 2.83 -2.20
C ASP A 142 -4.57 2.27 -1.62
N ALA A 143 -4.57 1.78 -0.39
CA ALA A 143 -3.38 1.22 0.23
C ALA A 143 -3.60 -0.15 0.85
N VAL A 144 -2.53 -0.95 0.87
CA VAL A 144 -2.51 -2.32 1.41
C VAL A 144 -1.29 -2.53 2.29
N ASP A 145 -1.44 -3.32 3.34
CA ASP A 145 -0.35 -3.78 4.20
C ASP A 145 -0.53 -5.22 4.64
N ILE A 146 0.58 -5.94 4.81
CA ILE A 146 0.61 -7.35 5.24
C ILE A 146 1.19 -7.41 6.65
N SER A 147 0.53 -8.12 7.58
CA SER A 147 1.03 -8.28 8.94
C SER A 147 2.39 -8.99 8.97
N VAL A 148 3.23 -8.64 9.95
CA VAL A 148 4.60 -9.14 10.09
C VAL A 148 4.67 -10.67 10.19
N ASP A 149 3.61 -11.31 10.68
CA ASP A 149 3.46 -12.76 10.83
C ASP A 149 2.78 -13.44 9.63
N ASN A 150 2.49 -12.69 8.56
CA ASN A 150 1.80 -13.13 7.34
C ASN A 150 0.42 -13.76 7.61
N GLN A 151 -0.28 -13.34 8.67
CA GLN A 151 -1.61 -13.86 8.98
C GLN A 151 -2.73 -12.98 8.42
N TYR A 152 -2.48 -11.68 8.28
CA TYR A 152 -3.52 -10.72 7.87
C TYR A 152 -3.05 -9.83 6.73
N VAL A 153 -4.01 -9.44 5.91
CA VAL A 153 -3.90 -8.35 4.94
C VAL A 153 -4.97 -7.33 5.25
N VAL A 154 -4.57 -6.07 5.33
CA VAL A 154 -5.46 -4.95 5.56
C VAL A 154 -5.39 -4.01 4.36
N VAL A 155 -6.56 -3.65 3.82
CA VAL A 155 -6.70 -2.71 2.71
C VAL A 155 -7.58 -1.56 3.16
N VAL A 156 -7.15 -0.34 2.94
CA VAL A 156 -7.98 0.85 3.07
C VAL A 156 -8.63 1.16 1.73
N ASN A 157 -9.90 1.58 1.80
CA ASN A 157 -10.72 1.91 0.65
C ASN A 157 -11.10 3.38 0.79
N GLU A 158 -10.49 4.21 -0.02
CA GLU A 158 -10.55 5.66 0.06
C GLU A 158 -11.97 6.20 -0.18
N TYR A 159 -12.60 5.81 -1.20
CA TYR A 159 -13.82 6.34 -1.82
C TYR A 159 -14.11 7.82 -1.54
N ASP A 160 -13.85 8.67 -2.49
CA ASP A 160 -14.10 10.12 -2.48
C ASP A 160 -15.60 10.45 -2.36
N TYR A 161 -16.07 10.56 -1.12
CA TYR A 161 -17.49 10.79 -0.86
C TYR A 161 -17.85 12.27 -1.05
N GLY A 162 -18.76 12.53 -1.97
CA GLY A 162 -19.35 13.88 -2.15
C GLY A 162 -18.68 14.76 -3.19
N ASP A 163 -17.53 14.38 -3.72
CA ASP A 163 -16.78 15.19 -4.71
C ASP A 163 -17.40 15.18 -6.11
N GLY A 164 -18.42 14.35 -6.32
CA GLY A 164 -19.07 14.20 -7.62
C GLY A 164 -18.15 13.63 -8.71
N VAL A 165 -16.92 13.23 -8.35
CA VAL A 165 -15.92 12.65 -9.24
C VAL A 165 -16.29 11.21 -9.56
N ASP A 166 -16.85 10.49 -8.58
CA ASP A 166 -17.12 9.07 -8.66
C ASP A 166 -18.48 8.69 -9.27
N GLY A 167 -18.99 9.48 -10.17
CA GLY A 167 -20.15 9.12 -10.97
C GLY A 167 -21.47 8.98 -10.21
N GLY A 168 -21.56 9.52 -8.99
CA GLY A 168 -22.81 9.53 -8.21
C GLY A 168 -23.08 8.27 -7.41
N CYS A 169 -22.05 7.57 -6.97
CA CYS A 169 -22.12 6.34 -6.18
C CYS A 169 -22.35 6.56 -4.68
N ASP A 170 -22.43 7.79 -4.22
CA ASP A 170 -22.58 8.19 -2.81
C ASP A 170 -23.74 7.50 -2.07
N SER A 171 -24.73 6.99 -2.80
CA SER A 171 -25.83 6.27 -2.20
C SER A 171 -25.46 4.84 -1.74
N ILE A 172 -24.39 4.26 -2.29
CA ILE A 172 -24.00 2.86 -2.08
C ILE A 172 -22.54 2.68 -1.61
N ALA A 173 -21.66 3.60 -1.98
CA ALA A 173 -20.23 3.54 -1.66
C ALA A 173 -19.88 4.35 -0.41
N ARG A 174 -18.87 3.93 0.32
CA ARG A 174 -18.32 4.60 1.50
C ARG A 174 -16.84 4.27 1.63
N PRO A 175 -16.04 5.18 2.18
CA PRO A 175 -14.70 4.85 2.62
C PRO A 175 -14.70 3.75 3.69
N GLY A 176 -13.65 2.98 3.76
CA GLY A 176 -13.64 1.85 4.69
C GLY A 176 -12.32 1.10 4.79
N VAL A 177 -12.36 -0.03 5.50
CA VAL A 177 -11.23 -0.94 5.67
C VAL A 177 -11.70 -2.37 5.46
N THR A 178 -11.00 -3.12 4.63
CA THR A 178 -11.25 -4.55 4.43
C THR A 178 -10.09 -5.37 5.00
N ILE A 179 -10.39 -6.38 5.79
CA ILE A 179 -9.41 -7.23 6.48
C ILE A 179 -9.62 -8.68 6.03
N TYR A 180 -8.54 -9.31 5.57
CA TYR A 180 -8.50 -10.74 5.24
C TYR A 180 -7.54 -11.49 6.17
N ASP A 181 -7.97 -12.66 6.64
CA ASP A 181 -7.11 -13.69 7.24
C ASP A 181 -6.56 -14.58 6.12
N ILE A 182 -5.24 -14.65 6.00
CA ILE A 182 -4.50 -15.45 5.01
C ILE A 182 -3.72 -16.60 5.64
N SER A 183 -3.87 -16.85 6.95
CA SER A 183 -3.18 -17.92 7.68
C SER A 183 -3.50 -19.32 7.14
N GLY A 184 -4.66 -19.49 6.50
CA GLY A 184 -5.07 -20.71 5.79
C GLY A 184 -4.41 -20.94 4.43
N GLY A 185 -3.49 -20.05 4.02
CA GLY A 185 -2.82 -20.06 2.71
C GLY A 185 -3.46 -19.08 1.72
N LEU A 186 -2.66 -18.60 0.76
CA LEU A 186 -3.04 -17.49 -0.13
C LEU A 186 -4.30 -17.78 -0.98
N GLY A 187 -4.55 -19.04 -1.31
CA GLY A 187 -5.74 -19.46 -2.06
C GLY A 187 -7.00 -19.61 -1.19
N ASN A 188 -6.89 -19.45 0.13
CA ASN A 188 -7.96 -19.65 1.09
C ASN A 188 -8.18 -18.41 1.99
N ALA A 189 -7.87 -17.23 1.49
CA ALA A 189 -8.07 -16.00 2.26
C ALA A 189 -9.54 -15.84 2.65
N THR A 190 -9.79 -15.55 3.93
CA THR A 190 -11.14 -15.41 4.48
C THR A 190 -11.37 -13.98 4.96
N LEU A 191 -12.50 -13.41 4.57
CA LEU A 191 -12.89 -12.08 5.00
C LEU A 191 -13.15 -12.06 6.52
N VAL A 192 -12.35 -11.29 7.25
CA VAL A 192 -12.54 -11.03 8.69
C VAL A 192 -13.55 -9.93 8.90
N LYS A 193 -13.36 -8.81 8.18
CA LYS A 193 -14.18 -7.62 8.31
C LYS A 193 -14.15 -6.78 7.04
N ASP A 194 -15.31 -6.20 6.72
CA ASP A 194 -15.46 -5.07 5.79
C ASP A 194 -16.08 -3.93 6.62
N MET A 195 -15.25 -2.99 7.04
CA MET A 195 -15.60 -1.91 7.97
C MET A 195 -15.84 -0.63 7.17
N VAL A 196 -16.96 0.01 7.41
CA VAL A 196 -17.27 1.34 6.86
C VAL A 196 -16.76 2.41 7.80
N ILE A 197 -16.04 3.39 7.27
CA ILE A 197 -15.66 4.60 7.99
C ILE A 197 -16.78 5.63 7.77
N ASN A 198 -17.56 5.83 8.81
CA ASN A 198 -18.66 6.79 8.79
C ASN A 198 -18.38 7.91 9.79
N HIS A 199 -17.30 8.64 9.54
CA HIS A 199 -16.77 9.67 10.42
C HIS A 199 -16.53 10.96 9.60
N THR A 200 -16.83 12.09 10.21
CA THR A 200 -16.57 13.42 9.67
C THR A 200 -15.59 14.14 10.60
N GLY A 201 -14.53 14.68 10.05
CA GLY A 201 -13.56 15.48 10.78
C GLY A 201 -14.13 16.78 11.34
N SER A 202 -13.34 17.48 12.16
CA SER A 202 -13.73 18.78 12.71
C SER A 202 -13.87 19.87 11.63
N ASN A 203 -13.21 19.68 10.49
CA ASN A 203 -13.32 20.55 9.31
C ASN A 203 -14.62 20.36 8.51
N GLY A 204 -15.39 19.30 8.80
CA GLY A 204 -16.64 18.98 8.12
C GLY A 204 -16.51 17.98 6.97
N ASP A 205 -15.27 17.56 6.63
CA ASP A 205 -15.00 16.61 5.56
C ASP A 205 -15.10 15.16 6.08
N LEU A 206 -15.53 14.25 5.22
CA LEU A 206 -15.59 12.83 5.54
C LEU A 206 -14.16 12.28 5.66
N ALA A 207 -13.96 11.35 6.59
CA ALA A 207 -12.66 10.70 6.74
C ALA A 207 -12.42 9.74 5.58
N GLU A 208 -11.38 9.99 4.81
CA GLU A 208 -10.94 9.20 3.65
C GLU A 208 -9.58 8.58 3.97
N PRO A 209 -9.50 7.24 4.05
CA PRO A 209 -8.25 6.56 4.37
C PRO A 209 -7.37 6.38 3.14
N GLU A 210 -6.14 6.92 3.19
CA GLU A 210 -5.15 6.90 2.12
C GLU A 210 -4.02 5.91 2.40
N GLY A 211 -3.46 5.94 3.59
CA GLY A 211 -2.34 5.09 3.98
C GLY A 211 -2.71 4.11 5.09
N VAL A 212 -2.15 2.91 5.06
CA VAL A 212 -2.33 1.91 6.10
C VAL A 212 -1.01 1.26 6.49
N LYS A 213 -0.83 0.98 7.79
CA LYS A 213 0.29 0.20 8.34
C LYS A 213 -0.15 -0.64 9.51
N ILE A 214 0.25 -1.90 9.52
CA ILE A 214 0.13 -2.80 10.65
C ILE A 214 1.41 -2.68 11.47
N ALA A 215 1.27 -2.37 12.76
CA ALA A 215 2.42 -2.25 13.65
C ALA A 215 3.22 -3.58 13.76
N PRO A 216 4.48 -3.52 14.22
CA PRO A 216 5.31 -4.72 14.40
C PRO A 216 4.75 -5.75 15.38
N ASP A 217 3.72 -5.41 16.15
CA ASP A 217 2.96 -6.37 16.98
C ASP A 217 2.07 -7.32 16.15
N GLY A 218 1.97 -7.09 14.84
CA GLY A 218 1.16 -7.86 13.90
C GLY A 218 -0.35 -7.65 14.08
N ARG A 219 -0.77 -6.65 14.85
CA ARG A 219 -2.12 -6.54 15.39
C ARG A 219 -2.72 -5.15 15.32
N THR A 220 -1.96 -4.14 15.73
CA THR A 220 -2.44 -2.76 15.73
C THR A 220 -2.35 -2.18 14.32
N VAL A 221 -3.47 -1.77 13.76
CA VAL A 221 -3.54 -1.10 12.45
C VAL A 221 -3.61 0.40 12.65
N PHE A 222 -2.77 1.12 11.94
CA PHE A 222 -2.84 2.57 11.80
C PHE A 222 -3.22 2.93 10.37
N MET A 223 -3.97 4.02 10.22
CA MET A 223 -4.32 4.57 8.92
C MET A 223 -4.31 6.09 8.94
N THR A 224 -3.94 6.70 7.86
CA THR A 224 -4.16 8.12 7.63
C THR A 224 -5.58 8.35 7.17
N LEU A 225 -6.19 9.45 7.63
CA LEU A 225 -7.51 9.90 7.24
C LEU A 225 -7.33 11.31 6.66
N GLN A 226 -7.05 11.35 5.35
CA GLN A 226 -6.49 12.53 4.70
C GLN A 226 -7.44 13.73 4.80
N GLU A 227 -8.67 13.62 4.35
CA GLU A 227 -9.58 14.75 4.29
C GLU A 227 -10.01 15.24 5.67
N SER A 228 -10.15 14.35 6.65
CA SER A 228 -10.44 14.73 8.03
C SER A 228 -9.23 15.18 8.84
N ASN A 229 -8.01 15.12 8.26
CA ASN A 229 -6.75 15.50 8.92
C ASN A 229 -6.47 14.71 10.22
N GLU A 230 -6.65 13.40 10.18
CA GLU A 230 -6.60 12.53 11.35
C GLU A 230 -5.74 11.28 11.09
N ILE A 231 -5.37 10.59 12.17
CA ILE A 231 -4.90 9.21 12.16
C ILE A 231 -5.90 8.36 12.91
N GLY A 232 -6.36 7.29 12.27
CA GLY A 232 -7.17 6.27 12.90
C GLY A 232 -6.36 5.03 13.28
N TRP A 233 -6.81 4.28 14.28
CA TRP A 233 -6.22 2.98 14.61
C TRP A 233 -7.24 2.03 15.23
N PHE A 234 -6.99 0.73 15.09
CA PHE A 234 -7.79 -0.34 15.69
C PHE A 234 -6.97 -1.63 15.85
N ASP A 235 -7.55 -2.62 16.53
CA ASP A 235 -6.99 -3.95 16.72
C ASP A 235 -7.61 -4.94 15.73
N ILE A 236 -6.79 -5.64 14.93
CA ILE A 236 -7.24 -6.65 13.96
C ILE A 236 -8.06 -7.77 14.62
N LEU A 237 -7.70 -8.20 15.83
CA LEU A 237 -8.38 -9.29 16.52
C LEU A 237 -9.74 -8.88 17.10
N SER A 238 -10.00 -7.59 17.15
CA SER A 238 -11.27 -7.02 17.63
C SER A 238 -11.65 -5.81 16.78
N PRO A 239 -11.81 -5.99 15.45
CA PRO A 239 -12.08 -4.87 14.57
C PRO A 239 -13.46 -4.28 14.92
N PRO A 240 -13.55 -2.97 15.12
CA PRO A 240 -14.81 -2.32 15.48
C PRO A 240 -15.78 -2.32 14.29
N ASP A 241 -17.06 -2.04 14.54
CA ASP A 241 -18.03 -1.83 13.45
C ASP A 241 -17.82 -0.49 12.74
N THR A 242 -17.27 0.49 13.46
CA THR A 242 -16.83 1.79 12.94
C THR A 242 -15.54 2.20 13.63
N LEU A 243 -14.77 3.06 12.99
CA LEU A 243 -13.52 3.58 13.58
C LEU A 243 -13.80 4.33 14.88
N VAL A 244 -13.16 3.89 15.98
CA VAL A 244 -13.39 4.41 17.34
C VAL A 244 -12.23 5.27 17.82
N TYR A 245 -11.00 4.93 17.40
CA TYR A 245 -9.79 5.60 17.87
C TYR A 245 -9.19 6.46 16.77
N LYS A 246 -8.97 7.71 17.06
CA LYS A 246 -8.38 8.69 16.15
C LYS A 246 -7.63 9.77 16.89
N MET A 247 -6.66 10.32 16.20
CA MET A 247 -5.92 11.51 16.65
C MET A 247 -6.01 12.56 15.54
N GLU A 248 -6.50 13.72 15.87
CA GLU A 248 -6.61 14.85 14.97
C GLU A 248 -5.35 15.73 15.04
N PHE A 249 -4.85 16.16 13.89
CA PHE A 249 -3.81 17.17 13.81
C PHE A 249 -4.43 18.56 13.97
N THR A 250 -4.02 19.29 15.02
CA THR A 250 -4.60 20.59 15.38
C THR A 250 -4.12 21.76 14.52
N SER A 251 -3.11 21.55 13.68
CA SER A 251 -2.64 22.57 12.75
C SER A 251 -3.24 22.37 11.37
N VAL A 252 -3.64 23.45 10.76
CA VAL A 252 -4.43 23.50 9.51
C VAL A 252 -3.75 22.79 8.35
N ASN A 253 -4.49 21.94 7.64
CA ASN A 253 -4.17 21.40 6.32
C ASN A 253 -2.91 20.50 6.25
N HIS A 254 -2.75 19.52 7.13
CA HIS A 254 -1.67 18.54 6.98
C HIS A 254 -1.99 17.45 5.95
N LYS A 255 -3.25 17.08 5.76
CA LYS A 255 -3.71 16.04 4.84
C LYS A 255 -2.73 14.85 4.82
N PRO A 256 -2.66 14.05 5.89
CA PRO A 256 -1.70 12.95 5.97
C PRO A 256 -2.02 11.91 4.91
N ASP A 257 -1.06 11.63 4.05
CA ASP A 257 -1.19 10.73 2.92
C ASP A 257 -0.50 9.37 3.22
N GLY A 258 0.67 9.35 3.80
CA GLY A 258 1.41 8.12 4.10
C GLY A 258 1.72 7.94 5.60
N ILE A 259 1.84 6.68 6.02
CA ILE A 259 2.19 6.31 7.40
C ILE A 259 3.28 5.24 7.43
N TRP A 260 4.22 5.39 8.39
CA TRP A 260 5.28 4.43 8.66
C TRP A 260 5.33 4.14 10.17
N VAL A 261 5.45 2.88 10.55
CA VAL A 261 5.54 2.41 11.94
C VAL A 261 6.68 1.42 12.11
#